data_3ac6290cde441916e63f71c160bd6eb4
#
_entry.id   3ac6290cde441916e63f71c160bd6eb4
#
_cell.length_a   1.000
_cell.length_b   1.000
_cell.length_c   1.000
_cell.angle_alpha   90.00
_cell.angle_beta   90.00
_cell.angle_gamma   90.00
#
_symmetry.space_group_name_H-M   'P 1'
#
loop_
_entity.id
_entity.type
_entity.pdbx_description
1 polymer ?
#
loop_
_entity_poly.entity_id
_entity_poly.type
_entity_poly.pdbx_seq_one_letter_code
_entity_poly.pdbx_strand_id
1 'polypeptide(L)'
;MHRSFLFMIAALFACQSSYSSKFQNEEGGFPEPSVLLKNAHEAAQSFAGVGRLQAAMSCTAFLWKPEGARPEAKALALTNGHCVMPYTDRATTYDIWVNRPASSEWKLILNYFADTTEAQKPIVIQSIVYASMKAVDLAVLELQASWAELEAAGLKPLPQALKSAKAGFPIRTVGAPLGPFPYAEQFLREARCVEETRVSIVEWYWTWFDTHRNSCADIHEGSSGSPVLNAQNEVFAVLNTTSATGISDSCYLGNPCEMQRPGTVMVANKNYAMDIVGLQECFDDQTLAFGSDCPLPGPETVAYRDAPAIPTRPVDRQGQPLHWTVQAENAIWKMGAVGDIDCRDDDDYRREPLPTGELPQENGVYLLCLQKEDADERFPTVVVLSLDTRPPTLKPELSLWYSERGVSFEPIFKVPELSFFWVGFGPQEGTSCETLKLTPYRRIPIHVDKRNLPARICVQGEDHAGNRGPIFSYDVNAEEPSRVLPRNMRPEASGQKPKKHDVIRKQ
;
A
#
# COMPACT_ATOMS: atom_id res chain seq x y z
N MET A 1 -27.54 56.51 -47.84
CA MET A 1 -28.68 55.83 -47.20
C MET A 1 -28.20 54.46 -46.83
N HIS A 2 -27.63 54.21 -45.78
CA HIS A 2 -27.85 54.25 -44.32
C HIS A 2 -28.67 53.13 -43.78
N ARG A 3 -27.99 52.41 -42.86
CA ARG A 3 -28.46 51.64 -41.68
C ARG A 3 -28.89 50.21 -41.89
N SER A 4 -28.22 49.45 -41.15
CA SER A 4 -28.62 48.26 -40.36
C SER A 4 -27.91 46.98 -40.74
N PHE A 5 -26.75 46.76 -40.14
CA PHE A 5 -26.21 45.42 -39.87
C PHE A 5 -25.39 45.50 -38.56
N LEU A 6 -26.10 45.46 -37.47
CA LEU A 6 -25.52 45.22 -36.16
C LEU A 6 -26.65 44.63 -35.29
N PHE A 7 -26.71 43.34 -35.16
CA PHE A 7 -27.35 42.60 -34.09
C PHE A 7 -27.45 41.12 -34.50
N MET A 8 -26.41 40.35 -34.29
CA MET A 8 -26.48 38.90 -34.15
C MET A 8 -25.10 38.29 -33.86
N ILE A 9 -24.43 38.71 -32.77
CA ILE A 9 -23.33 37.94 -32.13
C ILE A 9 -23.42 38.25 -30.64
N ALA A 10 -24.37 37.66 -29.95
CA ALA A 10 -24.44 37.73 -28.48
C ALA A 10 -25.28 36.59 -27.87
N ALA A 11 -25.23 35.38 -28.42
CA ALA A 11 -26.00 34.27 -27.88
C ALA A 11 -25.25 32.91 -27.85
N LEU A 12 -23.91 32.91 -27.91
CA LEU A 12 -23.12 31.65 -27.87
C LEU A 12 -22.08 31.60 -26.76
N PHE A 13 -22.12 32.49 -25.77
CA PHE A 13 -21.17 32.48 -24.64
C PHE A 13 -21.80 32.27 -23.26
N ALA A 14 -23.04 31.80 -23.18
CA ALA A 14 -23.75 31.67 -21.88
C ALA A 14 -23.95 30.23 -21.39
N CYS A 15 -23.29 29.22 -21.97
CA CYS A 15 -23.49 27.81 -21.56
C CYS A 15 -22.23 27.10 -21.08
N GLN A 16 -21.12 27.79 -20.86
CA GLN A 16 -19.89 27.20 -20.35
C GLN A 16 -19.50 27.64 -18.89
N SER A 17 -20.26 28.50 -18.26
CA SER A 17 -19.89 29.06 -16.96
C SER A 17 -20.65 28.46 -15.75
N SER A 18 -21.55 27.51 -15.94
CA SER A 18 -22.35 26.96 -14.84
C SER A 18 -21.82 25.67 -14.22
N TYR A 19 -20.76 25.05 -14.77
CA TYR A 19 -20.17 23.85 -14.16
C TYR A 19 -18.91 24.14 -13.31
N SER A 20 -18.30 25.31 -13.49
CA SER A 20 -17.08 25.69 -12.75
C SER A 20 -17.37 26.36 -11.38
N SER A 21 -18.60 26.80 -11.12
CA SER A 21 -18.92 27.59 -9.92
C SER A 21 -19.32 26.77 -8.68
N LYS A 22 -19.55 25.46 -8.82
CA LYS A 22 -19.87 24.61 -7.65
C LYS A 22 -18.65 24.17 -6.84
N PHE A 23 -17.45 24.23 -7.42
CA PHE A 23 -16.21 23.85 -6.74
C PHE A 23 -15.46 25.00 -6.05
N GLN A 24 -15.86 26.24 -6.22
CA GLN A 24 -15.14 27.42 -5.70
C GLN A 24 -15.67 27.96 -4.36
N ASN A 25 -16.72 27.38 -3.78
CA ASN A 25 -17.32 27.90 -2.53
C ASN A 25 -17.46 26.87 -1.40
N GLU A 26 -16.73 25.74 -1.44
CA GLU A 26 -16.60 24.90 -0.25
C GLU A 26 -15.26 25.21 0.43
N GLU A 27 -15.23 26.19 1.31
CA GLU A 27 -14.24 26.32 2.39
C GLU A 27 -14.47 25.17 3.41
N GLY A 28 -14.43 23.93 2.92
CA GLY A 28 -14.44 22.71 3.70
C GLY A 28 -12.99 22.23 3.85
N GLY A 29 -12.51 22.09 5.09
CA GLY A 29 -11.20 21.60 5.36
C GLY A 29 -11.00 20.17 4.82
N PHE A 30 -10.14 19.96 3.85
CA PHE A 30 -9.66 18.63 3.44
C PHE A 30 -8.66 18.06 4.45
N PRO A 31 -8.63 16.74 4.70
CA PRO A 31 -9.42 15.68 4.06
C PRO A 31 -10.80 15.45 4.73
N GLU A 32 -11.81 15.26 3.91
CA GLU A 32 -13.13 14.82 4.37
C GLU A 32 -13.18 13.28 4.49
N PRO A 33 -13.97 12.72 5.43
CA PRO A 33 -14.21 11.28 5.50
C PRO A 33 -14.71 10.72 4.15
N SER A 34 -14.28 9.52 3.79
CA SER A 34 -14.74 8.89 2.57
C SER A 34 -16.25 8.57 2.61
N VAL A 35 -16.89 8.63 1.45
CA VAL A 35 -18.33 8.35 1.32
C VAL A 35 -18.52 6.97 0.71
N LEU A 36 -19.33 6.13 1.38
CA LEU A 36 -19.76 4.85 0.83
C LEU A 36 -20.63 5.09 -0.42
N LEU A 37 -20.20 4.55 -1.55
CA LEU A 37 -20.92 4.71 -2.80
C LEU A 37 -22.14 3.78 -2.86
N LYS A 38 -23.24 4.33 -3.36
CA LYS A 38 -24.50 3.64 -3.62
C LYS A 38 -24.85 3.76 -5.08
N ASN A 39 -25.33 2.68 -5.68
CA ASN A 39 -25.67 2.64 -7.10
C ASN A 39 -27.16 2.39 -7.38
N ALA A 40 -28.01 2.46 -6.38
CA ALA A 40 -29.45 2.50 -6.58
C ALA A 40 -29.81 3.64 -7.53
N HIS A 41 -30.63 3.34 -8.55
CA HIS A 41 -30.96 4.27 -9.64
C HIS A 41 -29.76 4.80 -10.44
N GLU A 42 -28.69 3.96 -10.57
CA GLU A 42 -27.47 4.29 -11.33
C GLU A 42 -26.71 5.52 -10.84
N ALA A 43 -26.86 5.89 -9.56
CA ALA A 43 -26.28 7.10 -9.00
C ALA A 43 -24.74 7.15 -9.05
N ALA A 44 -24.08 5.97 -9.01
CA ALA A 44 -22.63 5.82 -9.10
C ALA A 44 -22.21 4.94 -10.30
N GLN A 45 -23.04 4.82 -11.34
CA GLN A 45 -22.82 3.94 -12.50
C GLN A 45 -21.48 4.22 -13.21
N SER A 46 -20.97 5.45 -13.18
CA SER A 46 -19.66 5.79 -13.73
C SER A 46 -18.51 5.04 -13.09
N PHE A 47 -18.69 4.51 -11.87
CA PHE A 47 -17.69 3.71 -11.15
C PHE A 47 -17.99 2.20 -11.17
N ALA A 48 -18.97 1.75 -11.95
CA ALA A 48 -19.29 0.32 -12.04
C ALA A 48 -18.13 -0.53 -12.61
N GLY A 49 -17.20 0.10 -13.33
CA GLY A 49 -15.95 -0.50 -13.81
C GLY A 49 -14.82 -0.55 -12.76
N VAL A 50 -15.06 -0.08 -11.53
CA VAL A 50 -14.15 -0.24 -10.38
C VAL A 50 -14.67 -1.36 -9.50
N GLY A 51 -13.77 -2.16 -8.92
CA GLY A 51 -14.21 -3.29 -8.11
C GLY A 51 -13.18 -3.85 -7.13
N ARG A 52 -13.60 -4.85 -6.40
CA ARG A 52 -12.78 -5.64 -5.49
C ARG A 52 -11.99 -6.67 -6.28
N LEU A 53 -10.68 -6.58 -6.25
CA LEU A 53 -9.80 -7.63 -6.74
C LEU A 53 -9.57 -8.65 -5.62
N GLN A 54 -9.78 -9.92 -5.94
CA GLN A 54 -9.42 -11.07 -5.12
C GLN A 54 -8.33 -11.85 -5.87
N ALA A 55 -7.07 -11.62 -5.52
CA ALA A 55 -5.90 -12.22 -6.13
C ALA A 55 -4.94 -12.73 -5.04
N ALA A 56 -3.62 -12.57 -5.20
CA ALA A 56 -2.66 -12.87 -4.13
C ALA A 56 -2.97 -12.05 -2.87
N MET A 57 -3.45 -10.83 -3.07
CA MET A 57 -4.00 -9.96 -2.03
C MET A 57 -5.42 -9.51 -2.39
N SER A 58 -6.15 -9.00 -1.39
CA SER A 58 -7.43 -8.33 -1.61
C SER A 58 -7.17 -6.84 -1.84
N CYS A 59 -7.36 -6.40 -3.07
CA CYS A 59 -7.09 -5.04 -3.53
C CYS A 59 -8.31 -4.42 -4.22
N THR A 60 -8.15 -3.25 -4.76
CA THR A 60 -9.03 -2.61 -5.74
C THR A 60 -8.42 -2.77 -7.14
N ALA A 61 -9.25 -2.88 -8.16
CA ALA A 61 -8.84 -2.78 -9.55
C ALA A 61 -9.93 -2.08 -10.36
N PHE A 62 -9.59 -1.57 -11.53
CA PHE A 62 -10.54 -0.90 -12.40
C PHE A 62 -10.29 -1.22 -13.87
N LEU A 63 -11.36 -1.18 -14.66
CA LEU A 63 -11.30 -1.40 -16.11
C LEU A 63 -10.50 -0.27 -16.78
N TRP A 64 -9.54 -0.64 -17.60
CA TRP A 64 -8.72 0.26 -18.40
C TRP A 64 -8.66 -0.25 -19.84
N LYS A 65 -9.09 0.57 -20.78
CA LYS A 65 -9.19 0.21 -22.22
C LYS A 65 -8.10 0.93 -22.99
N PRO A 66 -7.12 0.21 -23.57
CA PRO A 66 -6.18 0.80 -24.50
C PRO A 66 -6.89 1.43 -25.70
N GLU A 67 -6.29 2.46 -26.28
CA GLU A 67 -6.77 3.07 -27.51
C GLU A 67 -6.75 2.05 -28.64
N GLY A 68 -7.75 2.04 -29.51
CA GLY A 68 -7.85 1.06 -30.60
C GLY A 68 -8.34 -0.35 -30.18
N ALA A 69 -8.52 -0.63 -28.89
CA ALA A 69 -8.97 -1.95 -28.43
C ALA A 69 -10.32 -2.34 -29.02
N ARG A 70 -10.34 -3.50 -29.70
CA ARG A 70 -11.54 -4.02 -30.40
C ARG A 70 -12.59 -4.53 -29.41
N PRO A 71 -13.89 -4.46 -29.74
CA PRO A 71 -14.96 -4.93 -28.85
C PRO A 71 -14.84 -6.41 -28.46
N GLU A 72 -14.33 -7.26 -29.35
CA GLU A 72 -14.19 -8.70 -29.13
C GLU A 72 -12.95 -9.05 -28.32
N ALA A 73 -12.01 -8.13 -28.17
CA ALA A 73 -10.80 -8.36 -27.42
C ALA A 73 -11.09 -8.49 -25.93
N LYS A 74 -10.24 -9.24 -25.23
CA LYS A 74 -10.35 -9.40 -23.77
C LYS A 74 -10.15 -8.06 -23.07
N ALA A 75 -10.97 -7.79 -22.08
CA ALA A 75 -10.87 -6.55 -21.33
C ALA A 75 -9.65 -6.55 -20.40
N LEU A 76 -9.07 -5.37 -20.20
CA LEU A 76 -7.96 -5.18 -19.29
C LEU A 76 -8.39 -4.41 -18.04
N ALA A 77 -7.70 -4.70 -16.94
CA ALA A 77 -7.87 -3.99 -15.67
C ALA A 77 -6.51 -3.61 -15.09
N LEU A 78 -6.46 -2.45 -14.42
CA LEU A 78 -5.28 -1.96 -13.69
C LEU A 78 -5.44 -2.18 -12.19
N THR A 79 -4.30 -2.50 -11.56
CA THR A 79 -4.12 -2.58 -10.11
C THR A 79 -2.63 -2.41 -9.77
N ASN A 80 -2.22 -2.64 -8.54
CA ASN A 80 -0.80 -2.65 -8.17
C ASN A 80 -0.13 -4.00 -8.43
N GLY A 81 1.20 -3.97 -8.64
CA GLY A 81 2.03 -5.15 -8.77
C GLY A 81 1.99 -6.03 -7.52
N HIS A 82 2.09 -5.42 -6.32
CA HIS A 82 2.02 -6.15 -5.05
C HIS A 82 0.69 -6.90 -4.83
N CYS A 83 -0.38 -6.54 -5.54
CA CYS A 83 -1.66 -7.25 -5.46
C CYS A 83 -1.60 -8.66 -6.08
N VAL A 84 -0.64 -8.91 -6.98
CA VAL A 84 -0.50 -10.16 -7.74
C VAL A 84 0.86 -10.82 -7.60
N MET A 85 1.90 -10.08 -7.21
CA MET A 85 3.26 -10.58 -7.00
C MET A 85 3.51 -10.97 -5.53
N PRO A 86 4.46 -11.88 -5.24
CA PRO A 86 4.83 -12.24 -3.87
C PRO A 86 5.64 -11.11 -3.21
N TYR A 87 4.99 -10.06 -2.75
CA TYR A 87 5.59 -8.82 -2.25
C TYR A 87 6.60 -9.00 -1.09
N THR A 88 6.66 -10.17 -0.45
CA THR A 88 7.68 -10.48 0.56
C THR A 88 8.99 -10.99 -0.04
N ASP A 89 9.06 -11.19 -1.36
CA ASP A 89 10.25 -11.63 -2.06
C ASP A 89 11.02 -10.42 -2.62
N ARG A 90 12.31 -10.32 -2.28
CA ARG A 90 13.19 -9.28 -2.83
C ARG A 90 13.33 -9.32 -4.34
N ALA A 91 13.09 -10.46 -4.97
CA ALA A 91 13.08 -10.55 -6.43
C ALA A 91 12.11 -9.54 -7.07
N THR A 92 11.06 -9.10 -6.36
CA THR A 92 10.14 -8.06 -6.83
C THR A 92 10.79 -6.70 -7.06
N THR A 93 11.99 -6.44 -6.52
CA THR A 93 12.73 -5.20 -6.78
C THR A 93 13.40 -5.17 -8.16
N TYR A 94 13.48 -6.30 -8.85
CA TYR A 94 14.06 -6.43 -10.18
C TYR A 94 13.26 -7.34 -11.13
N ASP A 95 12.42 -8.24 -10.62
CA ASP A 95 11.62 -9.16 -11.46
C ASP A 95 10.41 -8.42 -12.05
N ILE A 96 10.20 -8.64 -13.34
CA ILE A 96 9.06 -8.09 -14.07
C ILE A 96 8.30 -9.24 -14.72
N TRP A 97 7.02 -9.31 -14.43
CA TRP A 97 6.17 -10.35 -14.97
C TRP A 97 5.49 -9.88 -16.24
N VAL A 98 5.66 -10.65 -17.31
CA VAL A 98 5.03 -10.39 -18.61
C VAL A 98 4.33 -11.66 -19.08
N ASN A 99 3.07 -11.55 -19.47
CA ASN A 99 2.25 -12.62 -20.04
C ASN A 99 2.26 -13.91 -19.18
N ARG A 100 2.07 -13.78 -17.88
CA ARG A 100 1.98 -14.93 -16.96
C ARG A 100 0.54 -15.37 -16.77
N PRO A 101 0.25 -16.68 -16.70
CA PRO A 101 -1.09 -17.17 -16.35
C PRO A 101 -1.46 -16.73 -14.93
N ALA A 102 -2.69 -16.32 -14.73
CA ALA A 102 -3.25 -16.07 -13.41
C ALA A 102 -3.78 -17.35 -12.76
N SER A 103 -3.97 -17.36 -11.44
CA SER A 103 -4.70 -18.42 -10.77
C SER A 103 -6.18 -18.40 -11.20
N SER A 104 -6.75 -19.54 -11.47
CA SER A 104 -8.18 -19.69 -11.84
C SER A 104 -9.15 -19.22 -10.74
N GLU A 105 -8.66 -19.07 -9.51
CA GLU A 105 -9.46 -18.57 -8.37
C GLU A 105 -9.49 -17.03 -8.32
N TRP A 106 -8.60 -16.37 -9.05
CA TRP A 106 -8.51 -14.92 -9.03
C TRP A 106 -9.65 -14.28 -9.82
N LYS A 107 -10.24 -13.26 -9.25
CA LYS A 107 -11.36 -12.55 -9.87
C LYS A 107 -11.39 -11.07 -9.51
N LEU A 108 -11.89 -10.28 -10.43
CA LEU A 108 -12.31 -8.91 -10.20
C LEU A 108 -13.83 -8.86 -10.08
N ILE A 109 -14.33 -8.38 -8.94
CA ILE A 109 -15.76 -8.23 -8.68
C ILE A 109 -16.13 -6.79 -9.01
N LEU A 110 -16.72 -6.56 -10.18
CA LEU A 110 -17.19 -5.27 -10.67
C LEU A 110 -18.59 -4.94 -10.15
N ASN A 111 -19.02 -3.69 -10.32
CA ASN A 111 -20.27 -3.17 -9.78
C ASN A 111 -20.34 -3.40 -8.24
N TYR A 112 -19.25 -3.09 -7.55
CA TYR A 112 -19.01 -3.48 -6.16
C TYR A 112 -19.61 -2.47 -5.17
N PHE A 113 -20.93 -2.28 -5.19
CA PHE A 113 -21.67 -1.37 -4.32
C PHE A 113 -22.44 -2.09 -3.22
N ALA A 114 -22.63 -1.41 -2.09
CA ALA A 114 -23.28 -1.98 -0.90
C ALA A 114 -24.79 -2.22 -1.08
N ASP A 115 -25.46 -1.40 -1.87
CA ASP A 115 -26.90 -1.37 -2.04
C ASP A 115 -27.41 -2.12 -3.30
N THR A 116 -26.50 -2.66 -4.11
CA THR A 116 -26.80 -3.44 -5.33
C THR A 116 -25.95 -4.70 -5.42
N THR A 117 -25.80 -5.41 -4.30
CA THR A 117 -24.92 -6.61 -4.21
C THR A 117 -25.32 -7.73 -5.14
N GLU A 118 -26.61 -7.85 -5.48
CA GLU A 118 -27.13 -8.82 -6.46
C GLU A 118 -26.71 -8.52 -7.89
N ALA A 119 -26.31 -7.26 -8.17
CA ALA A 119 -25.82 -6.83 -9.48
C ALA A 119 -24.30 -6.95 -9.62
N GLN A 120 -23.58 -7.42 -8.59
CA GLN A 120 -22.15 -7.63 -8.67
C GLN A 120 -21.76 -8.62 -9.76
N LYS A 121 -20.64 -8.34 -10.45
CA LYS A 121 -20.16 -9.16 -11.58
C LYS A 121 -18.73 -9.65 -11.29
N PRO A 122 -18.56 -10.86 -10.75
CA PRO A 122 -17.26 -11.49 -10.63
C PRO A 122 -16.77 -11.94 -12.02
N ILE A 123 -15.61 -11.39 -12.44
CA ILE A 123 -14.94 -11.75 -13.70
C ILE A 123 -13.63 -12.43 -13.34
N VAL A 124 -13.37 -13.60 -13.89
CA VAL A 124 -12.13 -14.35 -13.69
C VAL A 124 -10.97 -13.63 -14.38
N ILE A 125 -9.82 -13.56 -13.71
CA ILE A 125 -8.58 -13.08 -14.30
C ILE A 125 -7.97 -14.19 -15.14
N GLN A 126 -7.74 -13.93 -16.41
CA GLN A 126 -7.17 -14.91 -17.34
C GLN A 126 -5.66 -14.95 -17.25
N SER A 127 -5.03 -13.77 -17.30
CA SER A 127 -3.58 -13.64 -17.28
C SER A 127 -3.13 -12.33 -16.66
N ILE A 128 -1.85 -12.28 -16.27
CA ILE A 128 -1.12 -11.08 -15.90
C ILE A 128 -0.37 -10.65 -17.14
N VAL A 129 -0.87 -9.63 -17.82
CA VAL A 129 -0.21 -9.05 -19.02
C VAL A 129 1.11 -8.42 -18.62
N TYR A 130 1.09 -7.69 -17.50
CA TYR A 130 2.25 -7.02 -16.91
C TYR A 130 2.09 -6.95 -15.39
N ALA A 131 3.18 -7.14 -14.64
CA ALA A 131 3.25 -6.76 -13.22
C ALA A 131 4.69 -6.42 -12.83
N SER A 132 4.84 -5.37 -12.06
CA SER A 132 6.12 -4.92 -11.51
C SER A 132 5.94 -4.25 -10.16
N MET A 133 6.96 -4.35 -9.31
CA MET A 133 7.21 -3.48 -8.18
C MET A 133 8.55 -2.75 -8.32
N LYS A 134 9.31 -3.02 -9.40
CA LYS A 134 10.53 -2.29 -9.76
C LYS A 134 10.16 -0.94 -10.35
N ALA A 135 10.59 0.14 -9.75
CA ALA A 135 10.37 1.53 -10.16
C ALA A 135 8.90 1.97 -10.24
N VAL A 136 7.97 1.08 -10.56
CA VAL A 136 6.53 1.27 -10.54
C VAL A 136 5.86 0.08 -9.85
N ASP A 137 4.85 0.33 -9.04
CA ASP A 137 4.02 -0.72 -8.46
C ASP A 137 2.69 -0.79 -9.23
N LEU A 138 2.72 -1.50 -10.35
CA LEU A 138 1.61 -1.58 -11.30
C LEU A 138 1.42 -2.99 -11.85
N ALA A 139 0.18 -3.39 -12.06
CA ALA A 139 -0.17 -4.57 -12.82
C ALA A 139 -1.29 -4.29 -13.82
N VAL A 140 -1.19 -4.92 -14.99
CA VAL A 140 -2.21 -4.97 -16.04
C VAL A 140 -2.70 -6.40 -16.13
N LEU A 141 -3.98 -6.61 -15.90
CA LEU A 141 -4.63 -7.92 -15.85
C LEU A 141 -5.56 -8.08 -17.03
N GLU A 142 -5.50 -9.25 -17.69
CA GLU A 142 -6.47 -9.63 -18.72
C GLU A 142 -7.62 -10.42 -18.09
N LEU A 143 -8.84 -10.03 -18.42
CA LEU A 143 -10.07 -10.63 -17.93
C LEU A 143 -10.58 -11.69 -18.90
N GLN A 144 -11.33 -12.68 -18.42
CA GLN A 144 -11.97 -13.66 -19.31
C GLN A 144 -13.09 -13.03 -20.16
N ALA A 145 -13.65 -11.91 -19.74
CA ALA A 145 -14.68 -11.17 -20.49
C ALA A 145 -14.09 -10.30 -21.58
N SER A 146 -14.81 -10.14 -22.70
CA SER A 146 -14.50 -9.16 -23.76
C SER A 146 -15.04 -7.77 -23.41
N TRP A 147 -14.56 -6.73 -24.12
CA TRP A 147 -15.11 -5.38 -23.99
C TRP A 147 -16.58 -5.32 -24.33
N ALA A 148 -17.00 -6.00 -25.40
CA ALA A 148 -18.43 -6.06 -25.81
C ALA A 148 -19.32 -6.66 -24.72
N GLU A 149 -18.87 -7.73 -24.06
CA GLU A 149 -19.61 -8.36 -22.96
C GLU A 149 -19.73 -7.42 -21.74
N LEU A 150 -18.66 -6.71 -21.39
CA LEU A 150 -18.69 -5.76 -20.27
C LEU A 150 -19.56 -4.55 -20.56
N GLU A 151 -19.43 -3.96 -21.76
CA GLU A 151 -20.24 -2.82 -22.19
C GLU A 151 -21.73 -3.16 -22.25
N ALA A 152 -22.09 -4.37 -22.75
CA ALA A 152 -23.45 -4.87 -22.73
C ALA A 152 -24.00 -5.05 -21.29
N ALA A 153 -23.14 -5.30 -20.32
CA ALA A 153 -23.47 -5.36 -18.90
C ALA A 153 -23.49 -3.98 -18.21
N GLY A 154 -23.26 -2.87 -18.95
CA GLY A 154 -23.20 -1.52 -18.40
C GLY A 154 -21.88 -1.20 -17.66
N LEU A 155 -20.86 -2.05 -17.79
CA LEU A 155 -19.56 -1.88 -17.16
C LEU A 155 -18.61 -1.19 -18.15
N LYS A 156 -18.20 0.03 -17.82
CA LYS A 156 -17.36 0.86 -18.69
C LYS A 156 -16.00 1.11 -18.05
N PRO A 157 -14.93 1.22 -18.87
CA PRO A 157 -13.64 1.69 -18.40
C PRO A 157 -13.73 3.14 -17.96
N LEU A 158 -12.86 3.53 -17.02
CA LEU A 158 -12.68 4.94 -16.69
C LEU A 158 -11.92 5.65 -17.82
N PRO A 159 -12.27 6.90 -18.14
CA PRO A 159 -11.47 7.71 -19.07
C PRO A 159 -10.06 7.90 -18.52
N GLN A 160 -9.05 7.82 -19.37
CA GLN A 160 -7.67 8.09 -18.99
C GLN A 160 -7.33 9.56 -19.22
N ALA A 161 -6.67 10.19 -18.25
CA ALA A 161 -6.17 11.54 -18.36
C ALA A 161 -4.94 11.58 -19.30
N LEU A 162 -4.86 12.61 -20.12
CA LEU A 162 -3.68 12.89 -20.95
C LEU A 162 -2.56 13.59 -20.15
N LYS A 163 -2.87 14.11 -18.97
CA LYS A 163 -1.94 14.80 -18.07
C LYS A 163 -2.33 14.55 -16.63
N SER A 164 -1.34 14.41 -15.81
CA SER A 164 -1.52 14.27 -14.35
C SER A 164 -2.07 15.57 -13.76
N ALA A 165 -2.79 15.44 -12.63
CA ALA A 165 -3.21 16.59 -11.85
C ALA A 165 -2.00 17.37 -11.31
N LYS A 166 -2.15 18.69 -11.20
CA LYS A 166 -1.14 19.56 -10.61
C LYS A 166 -1.37 19.68 -9.09
N ALA A 167 -0.30 19.93 -8.35
CA ALA A 167 -0.38 20.24 -6.92
C ALA A 167 -1.39 21.38 -6.65
N GLY A 168 -2.21 21.19 -5.60
CA GLY A 168 -3.29 22.11 -5.22
C GLY A 168 -4.62 21.90 -5.94
N PHE A 169 -4.69 21.00 -6.95
CA PHE A 169 -5.96 20.73 -7.65
C PHE A 169 -6.74 19.61 -6.94
N PRO A 170 -8.09 19.70 -6.96
CA PRO A 170 -8.94 18.68 -6.37
C PRO A 170 -8.80 17.36 -7.13
N ILE A 171 -8.68 16.29 -6.37
CA ILE A 171 -8.66 14.91 -6.85
C ILE A 171 -9.61 14.06 -6.02
N ARG A 172 -9.89 12.87 -6.52
CA ARG A 172 -10.62 11.84 -5.78
C ARG A 172 -10.03 10.46 -6.02
N THR A 173 -10.20 9.57 -5.09
CA THR A 173 -9.91 8.15 -5.25
C THR A 173 -11.15 7.33 -4.97
N VAL A 174 -11.34 6.26 -5.73
CA VAL A 174 -12.47 5.33 -5.56
C VAL A 174 -11.93 3.94 -5.33
N GLY A 175 -12.15 3.39 -4.16
CA GLY A 175 -11.59 2.10 -3.78
C GLY A 175 -12.51 1.29 -2.88
N ALA A 176 -12.09 0.06 -2.61
CA ALA A 176 -12.81 -0.88 -1.76
C ALA A 176 -11.96 -1.24 -0.52
N PRO A 177 -11.81 -0.35 0.47
CA PRO A 177 -11.04 -0.63 1.68
C PRO A 177 -11.66 -1.78 2.49
N LEU A 178 -10.81 -2.50 3.24
CA LEU A 178 -11.23 -3.58 4.13
C LEU A 178 -11.46 -3.09 5.56
N GLY A 179 -10.49 -2.47 6.16
CA GLY A 179 -10.58 -1.95 7.52
C GLY A 179 -10.37 -0.44 7.56
N PRO A 180 -10.76 0.24 8.63
CA PRO A 180 -11.43 -0.25 9.85
C PRO A 180 -12.96 -0.39 9.72
N PHE A 181 -13.51 -0.43 8.52
CA PHE A 181 -14.94 -0.46 8.27
C PHE A 181 -15.57 -1.80 8.65
N PRO A 182 -16.82 -1.81 9.17
CA PRO A 182 -17.61 -3.02 9.31
C PRO A 182 -17.73 -3.77 7.97
N TYR A 183 -17.82 -5.09 8.00
CA TYR A 183 -17.91 -5.92 6.78
C TYR A 183 -19.01 -5.46 5.81
N ALA A 184 -20.15 -5.02 6.33
CA ALA A 184 -21.28 -4.49 5.54
C ALA A 184 -20.97 -3.14 4.85
N GLU A 185 -19.84 -2.51 5.14
CA GLU A 185 -19.42 -1.23 4.57
C GLU A 185 -18.10 -1.35 3.76
N GLN A 186 -17.55 -2.56 3.63
CA GLN A 186 -16.32 -2.83 2.87
C GLN A 186 -16.59 -2.90 1.35
N PHE A 187 -17.28 -1.89 0.83
CA PHE A 187 -17.61 -1.71 -0.57
C PHE A 187 -16.93 -0.46 -1.13
N LEU A 188 -17.25 -0.10 -2.38
CA LEU A 188 -16.67 1.09 -3.00
C LEU A 188 -16.97 2.35 -2.19
N ARG A 189 -15.92 3.10 -1.92
CA ARG A 189 -15.96 4.40 -1.26
C ARG A 189 -15.22 5.43 -2.11
N GLU A 190 -15.71 6.66 -2.08
CA GLU A 190 -15.05 7.81 -2.70
C GLU A 190 -14.43 8.67 -1.60
N ALA A 191 -13.14 8.94 -1.70
CA ALA A 191 -12.45 9.93 -0.89
C ALA A 191 -12.04 11.12 -1.75
N ARG A 192 -12.15 12.33 -1.22
CA ARG A 192 -11.84 13.60 -1.90
C ARG A 192 -10.76 14.35 -1.16
N CYS A 193 -9.82 14.88 -1.90
CA CYS A 193 -8.70 15.64 -1.36
C CYS A 193 -8.08 16.51 -2.46
N VAL A 194 -6.86 17.00 -2.23
CA VAL A 194 -6.08 17.71 -3.22
C VAL A 194 -4.81 16.94 -3.56
N GLU A 195 -4.38 17.05 -4.82
CA GLU A 195 -3.05 16.62 -5.24
C GLU A 195 -2.00 17.47 -4.54
N GLU A 196 -0.97 16.83 -4.01
CA GLU A 196 0.16 17.51 -3.39
C GLU A 196 1.39 17.47 -4.30
N THR A 197 2.53 17.97 -3.83
CA THR A 197 3.78 17.90 -4.58
C THR A 197 4.23 16.46 -4.73
N ARG A 198 4.67 16.08 -5.94
CA ARG A 198 5.28 14.76 -6.19
C ARG A 198 6.52 14.55 -5.34
N VAL A 199 6.70 13.33 -4.89
CA VAL A 199 7.82 12.92 -4.04
C VAL A 199 8.30 11.53 -4.44
N SER A 200 9.58 11.26 -4.22
CA SER A 200 10.11 9.90 -4.30
C SER A 200 10.06 9.27 -2.92
N ILE A 201 9.77 7.98 -2.85
CA ILE A 201 9.62 7.25 -1.59
C ILE A 201 10.45 5.97 -1.56
N VAL A 202 10.82 5.60 -0.34
CA VAL A 202 11.38 4.30 -0.01
C VAL A 202 10.41 3.60 0.95
N GLU A 203 10.07 2.36 0.64
CA GLU A 203 9.28 1.51 1.53
C GLU A 203 9.93 0.12 1.58
N TRP A 204 10.48 -0.21 2.74
CA TRP A 204 11.24 -1.43 2.98
C TRP A 204 12.40 -1.56 1.97
N TYR A 205 12.29 -2.43 0.95
CA TYR A 205 13.32 -2.60 -0.09
C TYR A 205 12.92 -2.08 -1.48
N TRP A 206 11.77 -1.42 -1.59
CA TRP A 206 11.35 -0.77 -2.83
C TRP A 206 11.62 0.72 -2.81
N THR A 207 11.82 1.25 -3.99
CA THR A 207 11.92 2.68 -4.24
C THR A 207 11.02 3.05 -5.39
N TRP A 208 10.20 4.07 -5.19
CA TRP A 208 9.34 4.61 -6.23
C TRP A 208 9.57 6.10 -6.38
N PHE A 209 9.89 6.51 -7.59
CA PHE A 209 10.24 7.87 -7.90
C PHE A 209 9.04 8.65 -8.43
N ASP A 210 8.97 9.97 -8.14
CA ASP A 210 7.95 10.89 -8.61
C ASP A 210 6.50 10.43 -8.36
N THR A 211 6.23 9.81 -7.23
CA THR A 211 4.90 9.39 -6.84
C THR A 211 3.99 10.59 -6.58
N HIS A 212 2.72 10.45 -6.92
CA HIS A 212 1.68 11.39 -6.55
C HIS A 212 1.40 11.29 -5.05
N ARG A 213 1.52 12.41 -4.35
CA ARG A 213 1.22 12.49 -2.91
C ARG A 213 -0.13 13.16 -2.69
N ASN A 214 -0.90 12.63 -1.76
CA ASN A 214 -2.16 13.22 -1.32
C ASN A 214 -2.48 12.85 0.14
N SER A 215 -3.55 13.44 0.68
CA SER A 215 -4.05 13.18 2.04
C SER A 215 -5.52 12.74 2.02
N CYS A 216 -5.98 12.05 0.98
CA CYS A 216 -7.34 11.52 0.96
C CYS A 216 -7.59 10.64 2.18
N ALA A 217 -8.73 10.83 2.84
CA ALA A 217 -9.08 10.12 4.06
C ALA A 217 -9.48 8.65 3.79
N ASP A 218 -9.40 7.84 4.84
CA ASP A 218 -9.91 6.46 4.85
C ASP A 218 -9.25 5.52 3.81
N ILE A 219 -8.00 5.80 3.49
CA ILE A 219 -7.18 4.89 2.70
C ILE A 219 -6.58 3.84 3.63
N HIS A 220 -6.97 2.58 3.41
CA HIS A 220 -6.60 1.43 4.23
C HIS A 220 -6.29 0.21 3.35
N GLU A 221 -5.95 -0.91 3.98
CA GLU A 221 -5.86 -2.21 3.32
C GLU A 221 -7.03 -2.44 2.36
N GLY A 222 -6.77 -2.94 1.16
CA GLY A 222 -7.77 -3.11 0.11
C GLY A 222 -7.96 -1.91 -0.80
N SER A 223 -7.49 -0.71 -0.41
CA SER A 223 -7.48 0.47 -1.29
C SER A 223 -6.39 0.43 -2.35
N SER A 224 -5.34 -0.37 -2.18
CA SER A 224 -4.30 -0.58 -3.19
C SER A 224 -4.92 -0.89 -4.55
N GLY A 225 -4.44 -0.24 -5.62
CA GLY A 225 -4.99 -0.38 -6.96
C GLY A 225 -6.20 0.51 -7.28
N SER A 226 -6.62 1.38 -6.36
CA SER A 226 -7.69 2.34 -6.61
C SER A 226 -7.29 3.37 -7.67
N PRO A 227 -8.18 3.74 -8.61
CA PRO A 227 -7.95 4.85 -9.51
C PRO A 227 -7.90 6.17 -8.74
N VAL A 228 -6.95 7.02 -9.09
CA VAL A 228 -6.89 8.43 -8.69
C VAL A 228 -7.32 9.28 -9.87
N LEU A 229 -8.35 10.10 -9.66
CA LEU A 229 -9.08 10.80 -10.69
C LEU A 229 -8.92 12.32 -10.54
N ASN A 230 -8.80 13.00 -11.67
CA ASN A 230 -8.84 14.46 -11.73
C ASN A 230 -10.27 14.99 -11.62
N ALA A 231 -10.45 16.31 -11.68
CA ALA A 231 -11.76 16.98 -11.63
C ALA A 231 -12.70 16.62 -12.79
N GLN A 232 -12.18 16.10 -13.91
CA GLN A 232 -12.93 15.67 -15.09
C GLN A 232 -13.35 14.19 -15.01
N ASN A 233 -13.04 13.49 -13.89
CA ASN A 233 -13.22 12.04 -13.72
C ASN A 233 -12.32 11.18 -14.62
N GLU A 234 -11.19 11.70 -15.05
CA GLU A 234 -10.20 10.96 -15.79
C GLU A 234 -9.14 10.42 -14.83
N VAL A 235 -8.80 9.13 -14.99
CA VAL A 235 -7.79 8.49 -14.18
C VAL A 235 -6.39 8.87 -14.65
N PHE A 236 -5.53 9.30 -13.73
CA PHE A 236 -4.13 9.65 -14.01
C PHE A 236 -3.13 8.87 -13.20
N ALA A 237 -3.57 8.24 -12.09
CA ALA A 237 -2.67 7.47 -11.25
C ALA A 237 -3.40 6.27 -10.58
N VAL A 238 -2.62 5.32 -10.10
CA VAL A 238 -3.06 4.15 -9.31
C VAL A 238 -2.53 4.28 -7.90
N LEU A 239 -3.41 4.27 -6.92
CA LEU A 239 -3.06 4.34 -5.50
C LEU A 239 -2.22 3.13 -5.11
N ASN A 240 -1.04 3.37 -4.51
CA ASN A 240 -0.08 2.36 -4.15
C ASN A 240 -0.08 2.07 -2.65
N THR A 241 0.43 3.01 -1.86
CA THR A 241 0.68 2.82 -0.44
C THR A 241 0.26 4.03 0.39
N THR A 242 0.18 3.85 1.70
CA THR A 242 -0.18 4.91 2.64
C THR A 242 0.74 4.86 3.85
N SER A 243 1.03 6.02 4.46
CA SER A 243 1.80 6.08 5.69
C SER A 243 0.91 5.89 6.91
N ALA A 244 1.36 5.05 7.84
CA ALA A 244 0.72 4.93 9.14
C ALA A 244 0.83 6.23 9.95
N THR A 245 -0.08 6.43 10.88
CA THR A 245 -0.08 7.63 11.73
C THR A 245 1.08 7.60 12.74
N GLY A 246 2.12 8.39 12.50
CA GLY A 246 3.05 8.89 13.51
C GLY A 246 3.89 7.86 14.28
N ILE A 247 4.29 6.76 13.68
CA ILE A 247 4.74 5.63 14.47
C ILE A 247 6.25 5.41 14.45
N SER A 248 6.99 5.80 13.42
CA SER A 248 8.40 5.45 13.30
C SER A 248 9.15 6.31 12.29
N ASP A 249 10.43 6.54 12.55
CA ASP A 249 11.37 7.15 11.59
C ASP A 249 11.89 6.15 10.55
N SER A 250 11.47 4.90 10.62
CA SER A 250 11.96 3.82 9.78
C SER A 250 11.02 3.53 8.63
N CYS A 251 11.58 3.27 7.45
CA CYS A 251 10.86 3.08 6.20
C CYS A 251 10.45 1.62 6.01
N TYR A 252 9.56 1.11 6.85
CA TYR A 252 9.08 -0.28 6.80
C TYR A 252 7.94 -0.48 5.81
N LEU A 253 7.57 -1.73 5.59
CA LEU A 253 6.37 -2.12 4.85
C LEU A 253 5.11 -1.49 5.49
N GLY A 254 4.30 -0.79 4.69
CA GLY A 254 3.13 -0.03 5.17
C GLY A 254 3.49 1.25 5.94
N ASN A 255 4.74 1.70 5.84
CA ASN A 255 5.22 2.95 6.43
C ASN A 255 6.29 3.60 5.55
N PRO A 256 5.92 4.03 4.33
CA PRO A 256 6.85 4.63 3.39
C PRO A 256 7.44 5.94 3.93
N CYS A 257 8.70 6.18 3.57
CA CYS A 257 9.38 7.45 3.84
C CYS A 257 9.62 8.22 2.55
N GLU A 258 9.44 9.54 2.60
CA GLU A 258 9.82 10.42 1.51
C GLU A 258 11.34 10.60 1.46
N MET A 259 11.90 10.54 0.27
CA MET A 259 13.30 10.84 0.02
C MET A 259 13.51 12.35 0.01
N GLN A 260 14.31 12.85 0.91
CA GLN A 260 14.61 14.28 1.06
C GLN A 260 16.10 14.50 1.24
N ARG A 261 16.55 15.74 1.22
CA ARG A 261 17.91 16.13 1.61
C ARG A 261 17.89 16.80 2.99
N PRO A 262 18.64 16.28 3.96
CA PRO A 262 19.38 15.01 3.95
C PRO A 262 18.48 13.82 4.38
N GLY A 263 18.56 12.71 3.66
CA GLY A 263 18.03 11.41 4.08
C GLY A 263 16.54 11.16 3.78
N THR A 264 15.85 10.47 4.69
CA THR A 264 14.44 10.08 4.55
C THR A 264 13.60 10.64 5.69
N VAL A 265 12.35 11.00 5.39
CA VAL A 265 11.38 11.48 6.38
C VAL A 265 10.06 10.72 6.21
N MET A 266 9.58 10.11 7.29
CA MET A 266 8.22 9.59 7.33
C MET A 266 7.24 10.76 7.54
N VAL A 267 6.28 10.89 6.65
CA VAL A 267 5.21 11.90 6.74
C VAL A 267 3.89 11.21 6.98
N ALA A 268 3.33 11.39 8.18
CA ALA A 268 2.11 10.72 8.58
C ALA A 268 0.89 11.16 7.74
N ASN A 269 -0.08 10.26 7.58
CA ASN A 269 -1.35 10.51 6.91
C ASN A 269 -1.18 10.95 5.43
N LYS A 270 -0.21 10.37 4.74
CA LYS A 270 -0.02 10.58 3.30
C LYS A 270 -0.27 9.30 2.54
N ASN A 271 -0.81 9.45 1.36
CA ASN A 271 -1.00 8.38 0.39
C ASN A 271 -0.14 8.68 -0.82
N TYR A 272 0.33 7.62 -1.47
CA TYR A 272 1.21 7.70 -2.63
C TYR A 272 0.61 6.88 -3.77
N ALA A 273 0.67 7.40 -4.98
CA ALA A 273 0.10 6.76 -6.15
C ALA A 273 1.09 6.77 -7.32
N MET A 274 1.02 5.73 -8.16
CA MET A 274 1.85 5.57 -9.35
C MET A 274 1.20 6.29 -10.54
N ASP A 275 1.97 7.13 -11.23
CA ASP A 275 1.53 7.77 -12.46
C ASP A 275 1.27 6.72 -13.55
N ILE A 276 0.15 6.86 -14.28
CA ILE A 276 -0.18 6.02 -15.44
C ILE A 276 -0.38 6.84 -16.72
N VAL A 277 -0.10 8.14 -16.68
CA VAL A 277 -0.10 8.97 -17.88
C VAL A 277 0.98 8.46 -18.82
N GLY A 278 0.62 8.25 -20.10
CA GLY A 278 1.52 7.62 -21.06
C GLY A 278 1.51 6.09 -21.06
N LEU A 279 0.76 5.42 -20.17
CA LEU A 279 0.67 3.95 -20.20
C LEU A 279 0.20 3.42 -21.55
N GLN A 280 -0.59 4.18 -22.27
CA GLN A 280 -1.04 3.87 -23.62
C GLN A 280 0.13 3.61 -24.59
N GLU A 281 1.26 4.29 -24.42
CA GLU A 281 2.46 4.14 -25.26
C GLU A 281 3.13 2.77 -25.10
N CYS A 282 2.74 2.02 -24.06
CA CYS A 282 3.18 0.65 -23.87
C CYS A 282 2.32 -0.39 -24.62
N PHE A 283 1.28 0.02 -25.35
CA PHE A 283 0.34 -0.90 -25.97
C PHE A 283 0.14 -0.60 -27.44
N ASP A 284 0.30 -1.61 -28.29
CA ASP A 284 -0.13 -1.62 -29.68
C ASP A 284 -1.40 -2.47 -29.76
N ASP A 285 -2.55 -1.87 -30.03
CA ASP A 285 -3.88 -2.42 -29.79
C ASP A 285 -4.02 -2.82 -28.29
N GLN A 286 -3.82 -4.09 -28.00
CA GLN A 286 -3.82 -4.64 -26.63
C GLN A 286 -2.55 -5.45 -26.33
N THR A 287 -1.58 -5.41 -27.21
CA THR A 287 -0.31 -6.13 -27.07
C THR A 287 0.69 -5.21 -26.37
N LEU A 288 1.25 -5.69 -25.26
CA LEU A 288 2.30 -4.96 -24.54
C LEU A 288 3.57 -4.88 -25.37
N ALA A 289 4.07 -3.67 -25.58
CA ALA A 289 5.29 -3.35 -26.31
C ALA A 289 6.13 -2.33 -25.51
N PHE A 290 7.40 -2.66 -25.26
CA PHE A 290 8.32 -1.77 -24.55
C PHE A 290 9.05 -0.86 -25.55
N GLY A 291 8.39 0.24 -25.97
CA GLY A 291 9.02 1.28 -26.79
C GLY A 291 9.75 2.33 -25.96
N SER A 292 10.42 3.27 -26.63
CA SER A 292 11.12 4.39 -25.99
C SER A 292 10.21 5.29 -25.16
N ASP A 293 8.93 5.39 -25.52
CA ASP A 293 7.96 6.27 -24.87
C ASP A 293 7.13 5.55 -23.79
N CYS A 294 7.23 4.22 -23.70
CA CYS A 294 6.57 3.43 -22.66
C CYS A 294 7.13 3.77 -21.28
N PRO A 295 6.30 4.23 -20.31
CA PRO A 295 6.75 4.57 -18.96
C PRO A 295 6.96 3.36 -18.05
N LEU A 296 6.84 2.12 -18.54
CA LEU A 296 7.03 0.91 -17.76
C LEU A 296 8.45 0.36 -17.90
N PRO A 297 9.05 -0.17 -16.81
CA PRO A 297 10.28 -0.94 -16.91
C PRO A 297 10.07 -2.22 -17.71
N GLY A 298 11.00 -2.51 -18.62
CA GLY A 298 11.01 -3.75 -19.41
C GLY A 298 11.55 -4.95 -18.64
N PRO A 299 11.39 -6.19 -19.18
CA PRO A 299 11.77 -7.41 -18.49
C PRO A 299 13.29 -7.63 -18.41
N GLU A 300 14.08 -6.87 -19.16
CA GLU A 300 15.53 -6.92 -19.08
C GLU A 300 16.02 -6.08 -17.89
N THR A 301 16.35 -6.74 -16.79
CA THR A 301 16.74 -6.08 -15.54
C THR A 301 18.04 -6.67 -15.01
N VAL A 302 18.68 -5.95 -14.09
CA VAL A 302 19.81 -6.47 -13.32
C VAL A 302 19.28 -7.17 -12.07
N ALA A 303 19.43 -8.49 -12.00
CA ALA A 303 19.16 -9.24 -10.79
C ALA A 303 20.34 -9.15 -9.82
N TYR A 304 20.04 -9.19 -8.52
CA TYR A 304 21.06 -9.21 -7.47
C TYR A 304 20.76 -10.26 -6.39
N ARG A 305 21.79 -10.62 -5.61
CA ARG A 305 21.69 -11.50 -4.44
C ARG A 305 22.56 -11.02 -3.30
N ASP A 306 22.40 -11.65 -2.15
CA ASP A 306 23.20 -11.40 -0.94
C ASP A 306 23.14 -9.96 -0.39
N ALA A 307 22.00 -9.26 -0.62
CA ALA A 307 21.78 -7.98 0.00
C ALA A 307 21.49 -8.12 1.50
N PRO A 308 21.96 -7.18 2.35
CA PRO A 308 21.73 -7.19 3.79
C PRO A 308 20.24 -7.17 4.14
N ALA A 309 19.89 -7.64 5.34
CA ALA A 309 18.55 -7.44 5.89
C ALA A 309 18.19 -5.95 5.97
N ILE A 310 16.91 -5.61 5.91
CA ILE A 310 16.42 -4.24 5.99
C ILE A 310 15.39 -4.12 7.12
N PRO A 311 15.62 -3.20 8.02
CA PRO A 311 16.89 -2.53 8.32
C PRO A 311 17.89 -3.49 8.95
N THR A 312 19.16 -3.09 8.99
CA THR A 312 20.22 -3.85 9.64
C THR A 312 21.07 -2.93 10.52
N ARG A 313 21.81 -3.53 11.44
CA ARG A 313 22.87 -2.80 12.19
C ARG A 313 24.16 -2.84 11.39
N PRO A 314 25.01 -1.79 11.49
CA PRO A 314 26.33 -1.80 10.85
C PRO A 314 27.32 -2.72 11.56
N VAL A 315 27.00 -3.16 12.78
CA VAL A 315 27.86 -4.04 13.60
C VAL A 315 27.05 -5.24 14.11
N ASP A 316 27.71 -6.35 14.33
CA ASP A 316 27.14 -7.53 14.98
C ASP A 316 26.92 -7.32 16.49
N ARG A 317 26.47 -8.37 17.20
CA ARG A 317 26.22 -8.32 18.65
C ARG A 317 27.52 -8.18 19.47
N GLN A 318 28.65 -8.45 18.89
CA GLN A 318 29.99 -8.33 19.47
C GLN A 318 30.63 -6.97 19.15
N GLY A 319 29.96 -6.10 18.38
CA GLY A 319 30.47 -4.81 17.96
C GLY A 319 31.45 -4.86 16.78
N GLN A 320 31.54 -6.01 16.09
CA GLN A 320 32.36 -6.12 14.89
C GLN A 320 31.62 -5.61 13.67
N PRO A 321 32.25 -4.85 12.76
CA PRO A 321 31.64 -4.36 11.53
C PRO A 321 31.04 -5.50 10.72
N LEU A 322 29.80 -5.31 10.28
CA LEU A 322 29.17 -6.21 9.31
C LEU A 322 29.62 -5.84 7.91
N HIS A 323 29.97 -6.85 7.16
CA HIS A 323 30.29 -6.72 5.75
C HIS A 323 29.09 -7.03 4.89
N TRP A 324 28.99 -6.38 3.75
CA TRP A 324 27.96 -6.65 2.78
C TRP A 324 28.60 -7.14 1.48
N THR A 325 27.90 -8.02 0.79
CA THR A 325 28.40 -8.70 -0.40
C THR A 325 27.29 -8.80 -1.45
N VAL A 326 26.73 -7.66 -1.88
CA VAL A 326 25.77 -7.68 -2.98
C VAL A 326 26.48 -8.17 -4.23
N GLN A 327 25.90 -9.14 -4.89
CA GLN A 327 26.40 -9.69 -6.14
C GLN A 327 25.39 -9.39 -7.25
N ALA A 328 25.89 -8.84 -8.35
CA ALA A 328 25.17 -8.67 -9.61
C ALA A 328 26.13 -8.92 -10.76
N GLU A 329 25.62 -9.49 -11.85
CA GLU A 329 26.43 -9.83 -13.02
C GLU A 329 26.22 -8.77 -14.11
N ASN A 330 27.31 -8.40 -14.80
CA ASN A 330 27.30 -7.45 -15.93
C ASN A 330 26.60 -6.11 -15.58
N ALA A 331 26.88 -5.60 -14.39
CA ALA A 331 26.28 -4.37 -13.90
C ALA A 331 27.31 -3.27 -13.67
N ILE A 332 26.99 -2.07 -14.09
CA ILE A 332 27.58 -0.83 -13.59
C ILE A 332 26.78 -0.35 -12.38
N TRP A 333 27.40 0.39 -11.51
CA TRP A 333 26.78 0.76 -10.25
C TRP A 333 27.19 2.15 -9.74
N LYS A 334 26.32 2.74 -8.94
CA LYS A 334 26.65 3.87 -8.06
C LYS A 334 25.97 3.70 -6.71
N MET A 335 26.54 4.30 -5.67
CA MET A 335 26.02 4.19 -4.32
C MET A 335 26.17 5.51 -3.57
N GLY A 336 25.15 5.84 -2.77
CA GLY A 336 25.17 7.01 -1.89
C GLY A 336 23.98 7.04 -0.94
N ALA A 337 23.99 8.00 -0.01
CA ALA A 337 22.84 8.22 0.84
C ALA A 337 21.66 8.76 0.03
N VAL A 338 20.44 8.42 0.49
CA VAL A 338 19.22 9.01 -0.07
C VAL A 338 19.28 10.52 -0.04
N GLY A 339 18.93 11.14 -1.17
CA GLY A 339 19.00 12.58 -1.37
C GLY A 339 20.35 13.10 -1.89
N ASP A 340 21.43 12.31 -1.80
CA ASP A 340 22.73 12.66 -2.37
C ASP A 340 22.90 12.11 -3.79
N ILE A 341 22.22 11.02 -4.12
CA ILE A 341 22.23 10.43 -5.44
C ILE A 341 20.81 10.28 -6.01
N ASP A 342 20.68 10.33 -7.32
CA ASP A 342 19.49 9.90 -8.06
C ASP A 342 19.88 8.71 -8.94
N CYS A 343 19.26 7.56 -8.72
CA CYS A 343 19.55 6.35 -9.50
C CYS A 343 19.19 6.50 -11.00
N ARG A 344 18.32 7.43 -11.34
CA ARG A 344 17.87 7.70 -12.72
C ARG A 344 18.84 8.59 -13.50
N ASP A 345 19.79 9.23 -12.81
CA ASP A 345 20.84 10.01 -13.43
C ASP A 345 21.93 9.10 -13.95
N ASP A 346 22.34 9.23 -15.20
CA ASP A 346 23.37 8.37 -15.80
C ASP A 346 24.79 8.73 -15.36
N ASP A 347 24.94 9.86 -14.69
CA ASP A 347 26.23 10.31 -14.17
C ASP A 347 26.72 9.41 -13.01
N ASP A 348 28.05 9.30 -12.90
CA ASP A 348 28.76 8.65 -11.79
C ASP A 348 28.60 7.13 -11.66
N TYR A 349 28.02 6.43 -12.64
CA TYR A 349 28.03 4.98 -12.66
C TYR A 349 29.44 4.44 -12.89
N ARG A 350 29.85 3.46 -12.07
CA ARG A 350 31.18 2.86 -12.06
C ARG A 350 31.17 1.49 -12.72
N ARG A 351 32.22 1.19 -13.48
CA ARG A 351 32.46 -0.12 -14.13
C ARG A 351 33.33 -1.06 -13.31
N GLU A 352 33.74 -0.64 -12.14
CA GLU A 352 34.53 -1.43 -11.20
C GLU A 352 33.66 -2.56 -10.60
N PRO A 353 34.27 -3.62 -10.07
CA PRO A 353 33.55 -4.63 -9.31
C PRO A 353 32.70 -3.99 -8.21
N LEU A 354 31.52 -4.56 -7.96
CA LEU A 354 30.65 -4.12 -6.88
C LEU A 354 31.41 -4.03 -5.56
N PRO A 355 31.21 -2.99 -4.77
CA PRO A 355 31.93 -2.83 -3.53
C PRO A 355 31.59 -3.96 -2.58
N THR A 356 32.63 -4.57 -2.03
CA THR A 356 32.55 -5.48 -0.90
C THR A 356 33.24 -4.80 0.27
N GLY A 357 32.60 -4.69 1.41
CA GLY A 357 33.23 -4.00 2.52
C GLY A 357 32.30 -3.83 3.73
N GLU A 358 32.73 -3.00 4.64
CA GLU A 358 31.95 -2.67 5.82
C GLU A 358 30.71 -1.85 5.43
N LEU A 359 29.60 -2.11 6.12
CA LEU A 359 28.41 -1.27 6.00
C LEU A 359 28.74 0.17 6.45
N PRO A 360 28.11 1.20 5.86
CA PRO A 360 28.20 2.55 6.39
C PRO A 360 27.88 2.56 7.90
N GLN A 361 28.58 3.38 8.69
CA GLN A 361 28.42 3.38 10.14
C GLN A 361 27.31 4.33 10.63
N GLU A 362 26.88 5.25 9.78
CA GLU A 362 25.84 6.22 10.09
C GLU A 362 24.45 5.63 9.80
N ASN A 363 23.51 5.89 10.71
CA ASN A 363 22.12 5.54 10.50
C ASN A 363 21.56 6.28 9.29
N GLY A 364 20.76 5.59 8.49
CA GLY A 364 20.14 6.18 7.31
C GLY A 364 19.83 5.16 6.25
N VAL A 365 19.27 5.65 5.16
CA VAL A 365 18.96 4.86 3.98
C VAL A 365 19.96 5.22 2.88
N TYR A 366 20.58 4.19 2.33
CA TYR A 366 21.52 4.26 1.22
C TYR A 366 20.96 3.49 0.05
N LEU A 367 21.20 3.97 -1.16
CA LEU A 367 20.80 3.32 -2.40
C LEU A 367 22.04 2.80 -3.13
N LEU A 368 22.02 1.54 -3.53
CA LEU A 368 22.94 0.99 -4.52
C LEU A 368 22.14 0.84 -5.82
N CYS A 369 22.44 1.67 -6.80
CA CYS A 369 21.84 1.68 -8.11
C CYS A 369 22.60 0.75 -9.03
N LEU A 370 21.92 -0.15 -9.74
CA LEU A 370 22.50 -1.12 -10.66
C LEU A 370 21.87 -0.95 -12.04
N GLN A 371 22.71 -0.85 -13.08
CA GLN A 371 22.28 -0.83 -14.49
C GLN A 371 23.08 -1.85 -15.28
N LYS A 372 22.56 -2.32 -16.42
CA LYS A 372 23.35 -3.07 -17.38
C LYS A 372 24.40 -2.18 -18.03
N GLU A 373 25.59 -2.70 -18.26
CA GLU A 373 26.73 -1.93 -18.78
C GLU A 373 26.48 -1.26 -20.14
N ASP A 374 25.69 -1.90 -21.01
CA ASP A 374 25.46 -1.45 -22.39
C ASP A 374 23.99 -1.10 -22.67
N ALA A 375 23.19 -0.87 -21.64
CA ALA A 375 21.78 -0.57 -21.79
C ALA A 375 21.47 0.89 -21.40
N ASP A 376 20.69 1.56 -22.23
CA ASP A 376 19.99 2.79 -21.86
C ASP A 376 18.83 2.40 -20.92
N GLU A 377 19.13 2.14 -19.65
CA GLU A 377 18.17 1.62 -18.69
C GLU A 377 17.56 2.77 -17.86
N ARG A 378 16.43 3.32 -18.33
CA ARG A 378 15.69 4.37 -17.62
C ARG A 378 15.20 3.97 -16.21
N PHE A 379 15.19 2.68 -15.91
CA PHE A 379 14.69 2.12 -14.67
C PHE A 379 15.76 1.22 -14.02
N PRO A 380 16.76 1.79 -13.34
CA PRO A 380 17.79 1.00 -12.68
C PRO A 380 17.20 0.08 -11.61
N THR A 381 17.84 -1.04 -11.36
CA THR A 381 17.56 -1.85 -10.18
C THR A 381 18.14 -1.15 -8.96
N VAL A 382 17.33 -0.94 -7.95
CA VAL A 382 17.76 -0.24 -6.73
C VAL A 382 17.80 -1.23 -5.57
N VAL A 383 18.96 -1.37 -4.95
CA VAL A 383 19.13 -2.11 -3.70
C VAL A 383 19.11 -1.12 -2.54
N VAL A 384 18.11 -1.23 -1.69
CA VAL A 384 18.00 -0.39 -0.50
C VAL A 384 18.86 -0.98 0.62
N LEU A 385 19.69 -0.15 1.23
CA LEU A 385 20.47 -0.45 2.44
C LEU A 385 19.96 0.49 3.54
N SER A 386 19.24 -0.04 4.51
CA SER A 386 18.73 0.73 5.64
C SER A 386 19.50 0.35 6.91
N LEU A 387 20.17 1.31 7.52
CA LEU A 387 20.97 1.13 8.71
C LEU A 387 20.29 1.78 9.90
N ASP A 388 20.09 1.00 10.95
CA ASP A 388 19.44 1.44 12.16
C ASP A 388 20.10 0.87 13.41
N THR A 389 20.62 1.76 14.24
CA THR A 389 21.18 1.44 15.57
C THR A 389 20.34 2.04 16.70
N ARG A 390 19.21 2.70 16.38
CA ARG A 390 18.38 3.39 17.36
C ARG A 390 17.36 2.42 17.96
N PRO A 391 17.35 2.24 19.28
CA PRO A 391 16.32 1.43 19.92
C PRO A 391 14.92 2.01 19.70
N PRO A 392 13.91 1.17 19.47
CA PRO A 392 12.53 1.61 19.36
C PRO A 392 12.07 2.22 20.69
N THR A 393 11.32 3.32 20.63
CA THR A 393 10.81 4.02 21.82
C THR A 393 9.35 3.72 22.10
N LEU A 394 8.68 3.03 21.21
CA LEU A 394 7.25 2.76 21.26
C LEU A 394 6.90 1.79 22.40
N LYS A 395 5.82 2.12 23.10
CA LYS A 395 5.25 1.27 24.12
C LYS A 395 4.47 0.13 23.46
N PRO A 396 4.86 -1.16 23.66
CA PRO A 396 4.07 -2.29 23.16
C PRO A 396 2.64 -2.29 23.70
N GLU A 397 1.66 -2.58 22.87
CA GLU A 397 0.29 -2.81 23.33
C GLU A 397 0.10 -4.27 23.71
N LEU A 398 -0.80 -4.55 24.69
CA LEU A 398 -1.19 -5.88 25.09
C LEU A 398 -2.66 -6.14 24.85
N SER A 399 -2.99 -7.29 24.26
CA SER A 399 -4.32 -7.89 24.37
C SER A 399 -4.42 -8.68 25.66
N LEU A 400 -5.50 -8.49 26.43
CA LEU A 400 -5.75 -9.16 27.69
C LEU A 400 -7.10 -9.90 27.63
N TRP A 401 -7.12 -11.16 28.04
CA TRP A 401 -8.34 -11.97 28.15
C TRP A 401 -8.50 -12.49 29.57
N TYR A 402 -9.60 -12.14 30.20
CA TYR A 402 -9.93 -12.54 31.56
C TYR A 402 -10.79 -13.80 31.55
N SER A 403 -10.52 -14.71 32.45
CA SER A 403 -11.26 -15.95 32.66
C SER A 403 -11.34 -16.30 34.15
N GLU A 404 -12.15 -17.26 34.52
CA GLU A 404 -12.20 -17.79 35.91
C GLU A 404 -10.85 -18.38 36.38
N ARG A 405 -10.00 -18.80 35.43
CA ARG A 405 -8.69 -19.42 35.70
C ARG A 405 -7.55 -18.41 35.83
N GLY A 406 -7.76 -17.15 35.39
CA GLY A 406 -6.73 -16.12 35.41
C GLY A 406 -6.80 -15.23 34.18
N VAL A 407 -5.68 -14.61 33.84
CA VAL A 407 -5.54 -13.67 32.70
C VAL A 407 -4.57 -14.25 31.69
N SER A 408 -4.97 -14.26 30.44
CA SER A 408 -4.07 -14.52 29.31
C SER A 408 -3.71 -13.21 28.62
N PHE A 409 -2.48 -13.08 28.15
CA PHE A 409 -2.03 -11.90 27.44
C PHE A 409 -1.14 -12.23 26.24
N GLU A 410 -1.13 -11.33 25.28
CA GLU A 410 -0.15 -11.33 24.19
C GLU A 410 0.19 -9.91 23.76
N PRO A 411 1.44 -9.63 23.36
CA PRO A 411 1.82 -8.40 22.70
C PRO A 411 1.18 -8.29 21.30
N ILE A 412 0.74 -7.08 20.96
CA ILE A 412 0.07 -6.80 19.67
C ILE A 412 1.11 -6.35 18.65
N PHE A 413 1.16 -7.04 17.50
CA PHE A 413 2.04 -6.70 16.37
C PHE A 413 1.34 -5.73 15.40
N LYS A 414 0.94 -4.57 15.90
CA LYS A 414 0.29 -3.53 15.06
C LYS A 414 1.23 -2.43 14.61
N VAL A 415 2.39 -2.36 15.23
CA VAL A 415 3.35 -1.29 15.00
C VAL A 415 4.43 -1.81 14.07
N PRO A 416 4.58 -1.26 12.85
CA PRO A 416 5.57 -1.73 11.89
C PRO A 416 7.00 -1.75 12.42
N GLU A 417 7.35 -0.83 13.35
CA GLU A 417 8.67 -0.74 13.96
C GLU A 417 9.01 -1.96 14.84
N LEU A 418 8.02 -2.54 15.52
CA LEU A 418 8.25 -3.64 16.47
C LEU A 418 8.08 -5.00 15.79
N SER A 419 9.19 -5.70 15.57
CA SER A 419 9.23 -7.02 14.92
C SER A 419 9.17 -8.17 15.90
N PHE A 420 9.61 -7.93 17.13
CA PHE A 420 9.76 -8.96 18.14
C PHE A 420 9.50 -8.44 19.56
N PHE A 421 9.12 -9.35 20.48
CA PHE A 421 8.91 -9.00 21.88
C PHE A 421 9.63 -9.95 22.82
N TRP A 422 10.09 -9.37 23.93
CA TRP A 422 10.62 -10.07 25.08
C TRP A 422 9.65 -9.86 26.24
N VAL A 423 9.27 -10.94 26.92
CA VAL A 423 8.23 -10.90 27.95
C VAL A 423 8.65 -11.62 29.21
N GLY A 424 8.15 -11.14 30.33
CA GLY A 424 8.26 -11.77 31.63
C GLY A 424 7.13 -11.30 32.55
N PHE A 425 6.84 -12.04 33.60
CA PHE A 425 5.85 -11.61 34.58
C PHE A 425 6.20 -12.21 35.95
N GLY A 426 5.67 -11.58 36.99
CA GLY A 426 5.79 -12.02 38.39
C GLY A 426 4.73 -11.39 39.28
N PRO A 427 4.70 -11.67 40.58
CA PRO A 427 3.81 -10.98 41.52
C PRO A 427 3.95 -9.46 41.39
N GLN A 428 2.84 -8.73 41.47
CA GLN A 428 2.87 -7.25 41.33
C GLN A 428 3.79 -6.62 42.38
N GLU A 429 3.71 -7.09 43.62
CA GLU A 429 4.64 -6.72 44.71
C GLU A 429 5.97 -7.46 44.54
N GLY A 430 7.08 -6.72 44.53
CA GLY A 430 8.43 -7.27 44.48
C GLY A 430 8.96 -7.58 43.08
N THR A 431 8.18 -7.49 42.03
CA THR A 431 8.67 -7.65 40.65
C THR A 431 9.15 -6.31 40.11
N SER A 432 10.46 -6.21 39.85
CA SER A 432 11.06 -5.12 39.07
C SER A 432 11.31 -5.58 37.64
N CYS A 433 10.76 -4.85 36.67
CA CYS A 433 11.00 -5.15 35.25
C CYS A 433 12.46 -4.97 34.81
N GLU A 434 13.25 -4.16 35.53
CA GLU A 434 14.68 -3.96 35.26
C GLU A 434 15.52 -5.21 35.59
N THR A 435 15.12 -5.95 36.59
CA THR A 435 15.85 -7.14 37.06
C THR A 435 15.21 -8.46 36.65
N LEU A 436 13.96 -8.43 36.18
CA LEU A 436 13.26 -9.62 35.75
C LEU A 436 13.86 -10.15 34.42
N LYS A 437 14.19 -11.45 34.43
CA LYS A 437 14.65 -12.13 33.22
C LYS A 437 13.51 -12.23 32.19
N LEU A 438 13.60 -11.50 31.13
CA LEU A 438 12.66 -11.60 30.01
C LEU A 438 13.02 -12.78 29.09
N THR A 439 12.00 -13.40 28.50
CA THR A 439 12.14 -14.51 27.56
C THR A 439 11.54 -14.13 26.21
N PRO A 440 12.04 -14.72 25.10
CA PRO A 440 11.47 -14.51 23.78
C PRO A 440 9.99 -14.87 23.73
N TYR A 441 9.15 -13.96 23.23
CA TYR A 441 7.74 -14.22 22.99
C TYR A 441 7.55 -15.10 21.75
N ARG A 442 6.89 -16.24 21.90
CA ARG A 442 6.74 -17.26 20.85
C ARG A 442 5.42 -17.18 20.06
N ARG A 443 4.73 -16.04 20.09
CA ARG A 443 3.41 -15.83 19.46
C ARG A 443 2.33 -16.81 19.97
N ILE A 444 2.42 -17.19 21.23
CA ILE A 444 1.45 -18.01 21.93
C ILE A 444 0.99 -17.22 23.16
N PRO A 445 -0.32 -17.02 23.37
CA PRO A 445 -0.81 -16.30 24.55
C PRO A 445 -0.22 -16.87 25.83
N ILE A 446 0.25 -16.00 26.71
CA ILE A 446 0.84 -16.37 28.00
C ILE A 446 -0.25 -16.30 29.04
N HIS A 447 -0.42 -17.38 29.82
CA HIS A 447 -1.42 -17.46 30.87
C HIS A 447 -0.80 -17.19 32.26
N VAL A 448 -1.41 -16.25 32.97
CA VAL A 448 -1.14 -15.98 34.39
C VAL A 448 -2.29 -16.56 35.23
N ASP A 449 -2.01 -17.60 35.97
CA ASP A 449 -2.99 -18.28 36.82
C ASP A 449 -3.57 -17.30 37.88
N LYS A 450 -4.85 -17.44 38.23
CA LYS A 450 -5.57 -16.57 39.15
C LYS A 450 -4.87 -16.45 40.54
N ARG A 451 -4.23 -17.51 41.02
CA ARG A 451 -3.46 -17.49 42.27
C ARG A 451 -2.21 -16.62 42.24
N ASN A 452 -1.72 -16.29 41.06
CA ASN A 452 -0.55 -15.42 40.81
C ASN A 452 -0.94 -13.96 40.51
N LEU A 453 -2.20 -13.63 40.69
CA LEU A 453 -2.71 -12.26 40.53
C LEU A 453 -2.87 -11.61 41.92
N PRO A 454 -2.61 -10.29 42.04
CA PRO A 454 -2.23 -9.37 40.99
C PRO A 454 -0.80 -9.60 40.50
N ALA A 455 -0.58 -9.40 39.20
CA ALA A 455 0.71 -9.64 38.57
C ALA A 455 1.23 -8.40 37.82
N ARG A 456 2.53 -8.28 37.70
CA ARG A 456 3.22 -7.33 36.85
C ARG A 456 3.78 -8.05 35.65
N ILE A 457 3.36 -7.59 34.45
CA ILE A 457 3.87 -8.07 33.17
C ILE A 457 4.90 -7.05 32.68
N CYS A 458 6.06 -7.51 32.26
CA CYS A 458 7.15 -6.72 31.72
C CYS A 458 7.33 -7.07 30.25
N VAL A 459 7.32 -6.06 29.35
CA VAL A 459 7.44 -6.26 27.91
C VAL A 459 8.48 -5.30 27.36
N GLN A 460 9.35 -5.83 26.52
CA GLN A 460 10.35 -5.08 25.76
C GLN A 460 10.15 -5.36 24.28
N GLY A 461 10.00 -4.31 23.47
CA GLY A 461 9.96 -4.41 22.02
C GLY A 461 11.38 -4.48 21.44
N GLU A 462 11.52 -5.16 20.33
CA GLU A 462 12.72 -5.22 19.50
C GLU A 462 12.33 -4.85 18.07
N ASP A 463 13.10 -3.98 17.41
CA ASP A 463 12.86 -3.60 16.03
C ASP A 463 13.39 -4.63 15.02
N HIS A 464 13.24 -4.35 13.73
CA HIS A 464 13.71 -5.22 12.66
C HIS A 464 15.24 -5.29 12.55
N ALA A 465 15.97 -4.29 13.05
CA ALA A 465 17.44 -4.30 13.11
C ALA A 465 17.96 -5.05 14.33
N GLY A 466 17.07 -5.45 15.25
CA GLY A 466 17.44 -6.16 16.49
C GLY A 466 17.84 -5.22 17.64
N ASN A 467 17.52 -3.92 17.55
CA ASN A 467 17.69 -2.99 18.66
C ASN A 467 16.54 -3.17 19.65
N ARG A 468 16.86 -3.19 20.94
CA ARG A 468 15.87 -3.35 22.00
C ARG A 468 15.53 -2.02 22.62
N GLY A 469 14.24 -1.71 22.68
CA GLY A 469 13.69 -0.54 23.35
C GLY A 469 13.68 -0.65 24.88
N PRO A 470 13.08 0.33 25.55
CA PRO A 470 12.89 0.28 27.01
C PRO A 470 11.92 -0.86 27.39
N ILE A 471 12.00 -1.29 28.66
CA ILE A 471 11.06 -2.26 29.20
C ILE A 471 9.86 -1.51 29.77
N PHE A 472 8.67 -1.91 29.37
CA PHE A 472 7.41 -1.37 29.87
C PHE A 472 6.73 -2.34 30.82
N SER A 473 6.07 -1.81 31.85
CA SER A 473 5.33 -2.59 32.85
C SER A 473 3.81 -2.39 32.68
N TYR A 474 3.07 -3.48 32.94
CA TYR A 474 1.60 -3.51 32.94
C TYR A 474 1.16 -4.29 34.17
N ASP A 475 0.38 -3.66 35.04
CA ASP A 475 -0.17 -4.33 36.21
C ASP A 475 -1.55 -4.91 35.85
N VAL A 476 -1.76 -6.19 36.14
CA VAL A 476 -2.99 -6.93 35.86
C VAL A 476 -3.57 -7.52 37.16
N ASN A 477 -4.89 -7.31 37.31
CA ASN A 477 -5.64 -7.78 38.46
C ASN A 477 -6.48 -9.01 38.11
N ALA A 478 -7.09 -9.64 39.11
CA ALA A 478 -7.94 -10.82 38.93
C ALA A 478 -9.26 -10.53 38.18
N GLU A 479 -9.67 -9.27 38.13
CA GLU A 479 -10.91 -8.85 37.51
C GLU A 479 -10.62 -7.87 36.37
N GLU A 480 -11.40 -8.00 35.31
CA GLU A 480 -11.36 -7.02 34.21
C GLU A 480 -11.64 -5.63 34.78
N PRO A 481 -10.77 -4.63 34.50
CA PRO A 481 -11.09 -3.26 34.91
C PRO A 481 -12.45 -2.91 34.32
N SER A 482 -13.39 -2.52 35.18
CA SER A 482 -14.77 -2.18 34.81
C SER A 482 -14.73 -1.15 33.67
N ARG A 483 -14.83 -1.60 32.42
CA ARG A 483 -15.17 -0.70 31.32
C ARG A 483 -16.55 -0.18 31.65
N VAL A 484 -16.64 1.07 32.08
CA VAL A 484 -17.88 1.82 32.03
C VAL A 484 -18.21 2.02 30.55
N LEU A 485 -18.75 0.97 29.93
CA LEU A 485 -19.39 1.11 28.64
C LEU A 485 -20.57 2.06 28.82
N PRO A 486 -20.70 3.09 27.98
CA PRO A 486 -21.92 3.90 27.97
C PRO A 486 -23.11 2.94 27.87
N ARG A 487 -24.15 3.19 28.67
CA ARG A 487 -25.34 2.32 28.82
C ARG A 487 -26.02 1.91 27.49
N ASN A 488 -25.67 2.50 26.38
CA ASN A 488 -26.27 2.33 25.05
C ASN A 488 -25.58 1.29 24.17
N MET A 489 -24.56 0.55 24.66
CA MET A 489 -23.86 -0.48 23.88
C MET A 489 -23.89 -1.86 24.56
N ARG A 490 -24.93 -2.21 25.28
CA ARG A 490 -25.15 -3.61 25.67
C ARG A 490 -25.86 -4.33 24.52
N PRO A 491 -25.28 -5.37 23.91
CA PRO A 491 -26.05 -6.24 23.02
C PRO A 491 -27.16 -6.89 23.89
N GLU A 492 -28.40 -6.77 23.45
CA GLU A 492 -29.50 -7.53 24.02
C GLU A 492 -29.15 -9.02 23.94
N ALA A 493 -29.21 -9.72 25.06
CA ALA A 493 -29.01 -11.15 25.13
C ALA A 493 -30.16 -11.84 24.39
N SER A 494 -29.98 -12.11 23.09
CA SER A 494 -30.85 -12.99 22.34
C SER A 494 -30.60 -14.43 22.81
N GLY A 495 -31.52 -14.92 23.64
CA GLY A 495 -31.56 -16.30 24.07
C GLY A 495 -31.85 -17.26 22.91
N GLN A 496 -30.83 -17.68 22.20
CA GLN A 496 -30.90 -18.86 21.34
C GLN A 496 -29.76 -19.82 21.71
N LYS A 497 -30.16 -20.97 22.29
CA LYS A 497 -29.27 -22.10 22.53
C LYS A 497 -28.76 -22.65 21.20
N PRO A 498 -27.47 -22.95 21.03
CA PRO A 498 -26.97 -23.59 19.81
C PRO A 498 -27.52 -25.01 19.70
N LYS A 499 -28.11 -25.33 18.54
CA LYS A 499 -28.48 -26.69 18.15
C LYS A 499 -27.19 -27.50 17.90
N LYS A 500 -27.06 -28.63 18.57
CA LYS A 500 -26.07 -29.66 18.28
C LYS A 500 -26.24 -30.16 16.85
N HIS A 501 -25.23 -30.03 16.01
CA HIS A 501 -25.10 -30.76 14.77
C HIS A 501 -24.22 -31.98 14.97
N ASP A 502 -24.80 -33.14 14.69
CA ASP A 502 -24.15 -34.44 14.72
C ASP A 502 -23.05 -34.53 13.66
N VAL A 503 -21.88 -34.99 14.11
CA VAL A 503 -20.75 -35.33 13.25
C VAL A 503 -21.04 -36.70 12.60
N ILE A 504 -21.31 -36.73 11.32
CA ILE A 504 -21.32 -37.99 10.54
C ILE A 504 -19.85 -38.21 10.06
N ARG A 505 -19.22 -39.23 10.67
CA ARG A 505 -18.05 -39.90 10.09
C ARG A 505 -18.52 -40.74 8.89
N LYS A 506 -17.89 -40.57 7.74
CA LYS A 506 -17.73 -41.60 6.72
C LYS A 506 -16.34 -41.59 6.13
N GLN A 507 -15.76 -42.71 6.16
CA GLN A 507 -14.64 -43.42 5.58
C GLN A 507 -13.85 -42.71 4.47
#